data_7c74eba678b9eae9f37bf736533aa64c
#
_entry.id   7c74eba678b9eae9f37bf736533aa64c
#
_cell.length_a   1.000
_cell.length_b   1.000
_cell.length_c   1.000
_cell.angle_alpha   90.00
_cell.angle_beta   90.00
_cell.angle_gamma   90.00
#
_symmetry.space_group_name_H-M   'P 1'
#
loop_
_entity.id
_entity.type
_entity.pdbx_description
1 polymer ?
#
loop_
_entity_poly.entity_id
_entity_poly.type
_entity_poly.pdbx_seq_one_letter_code
_entity_poly.pdbx_strand_id
1 'polypeptide(L)'
;MNIQEQRAALMNTLTDMLDGLVSSVSIDAQLVRPAAGKVAVFIEPPTVEWPSWGPPEPVWTLDVIAGTPATQPSAVDDILAALDRLADKGLNLQKATPASWSLAGVGTLAAYQVTLNALEIEETE
;
A
#
# COMPACT_ATOMS: atom_id res chain seq x y z
N MET A 1 -13.06 14.92 -7.06
CA MET A 1 -12.98 13.77 -6.14
C MET A 1 -12.39 14.25 -4.82
N ASN A 2 -13.06 14.03 -3.69
CA ASN A 2 -12.51 14.42 -2.39
C ASN A 2 -11.47 13.39 -1.91
N ILE A 3 -10.80 13.68 -0.80
CA ILE A 3 -9.70 12.83 -0.30
C ILE A 3 -10.21 11.43 0.10
N GLN A 4 -11.39 11.34 0.71
CA GLN A 4 -11.97 10.04 1.08
C GLN A 4 -12.29 9.20 -0.16
N GLU A 5 -12.80 9.82 -1.20
CA GLU A 5 -13.08 9.14 -2.47
C GLU A 5 -11.80 8.69 -3.16
N GLN A 6 -10.74 9.51 -3.10
CA GLN A 6 -9.42 9.12 -3.61
C GLN A 6 -8.89 7.90 -2.87
N ARG A 7 -9.04 7.86 -1.54
CA ARG A 7 -8.60 6.71 -0.74
C ARG A 7 -9.36 5.45 -1.12
N ALA A 8 -10.68 5.54 -1.29
CA ALA A 8 -11.50 4.40 -1.70
C ALA A 8 -11.12 3.92 -3.09
N ALA A 9 -10.88 4.85 -4.02
CA ALA A 9 -10.43 4.52 -5.37
C ALA A 9 -9.06 3.86 -5.35
N LEU A 10 -8.14 4.34 -4.50
CA LEU A 10 -6.82 3.74 -4.34
C LEU A 10 -6.92 2.31 -3.79
N MET A 11 -7.78 2.07 -2.80
CA MET A 11 -8.02 0.71 -2.28
C MET A 11 -8.46 -0.24 -3.40
N ASN A 12 -9.43 0.18 -4.20
CA ASN A 12 -9.94 -0.64 -5.30
C ASN A 12 -8.88 -0.87 -6.36
N THR A 13 -8.12 0.16 -6.70
CA THR A 13 -7.03 0.08 -7.68
C THR A 13 -5.97 -0.91 -7.22
N LEU A 14 -5.54 -0.83 -5.96
CA LEU A 14 -4.53 -1.73 -5.41
C LEU A 14 -5.04 -3.17 -5.37
N THR A 15 -6.29 -3.38 -5.00
CA THR A 15 -6.90 -4.71 -4.97
C THR A 15 -6.90 -5.33 -6.36
N ASP A 16 -7.24 -4.54 -7.38
CA ASP A 16 -7.27 -5.03 -8.77
C ASP A 16 -5.87 -5.28 -9.31
N MET A 17 -4.93 -4.36 -9.07
CA MET A 17 -3.55 -4.48 -9.56
C MET A 17 -2.84 -5.69 -8.95
N LEU A 18 -3.11 -5.99 -7.69
CA LEU A 18 -2.47 -7.05 -6.94
C LEU A 18 -3.31 -8.33 -6.88
N ASP A 19 -4.28 -8.48 -7.76
CA ASP A 19 -5.12 -9.68 -7.79
C ASP A 19 -4.27 -10.95 -7.83
N GLY A 20 -4.54 -11.87 -6.92
CA GLY A 20 -3.75 -13.09 -6.75
C GLY A 20 -2.50 -12.96 -5.89
N LEU A 21 -2.01 -11.73 -5.64
CA LEU A 21 -0.83 -11.47 -4.81
C LEU A 21 -1.15 -10.87 -3.45
N VAL A 22 -2.34 -10.34 -3.26
CA VAL A 22 -2.72 -9.63 -2.04
C VAL A 22 -3.76 -10.42 -1.25
N SER A 23 -3.59 -10.45 0.08
CA SER A 23 -4.58 -11.02 0.98
C SER A 23 -5.59 -9.98 1.43
N SER A 24 -5.16 -8.75 1.61
CA SER A 24 -6.05 -7.64 1.98
C SER A 24 -5.40 -6.30 1.67
N VAL A 25 -6.26 -5.33 1.37
CA VAL A 25 -5.89 -3.91 1.29
C VAL A 25 -6.76 -3.21 2.32
N SER A 26 -6.16 -2.53 3.28
CA SER A 26 -6.89 -2.00 4.43
C SER A 26 -6.45 -0.58 4.78
N ILE A 27 -7.33 0.16 5.38
CA ILE A 27 -7.05 1.46 6.00
C ILE A 27 -7.01 1.35 7.53
N ASP A 28 -7.18 0.14 8.06
CA ASP A 28 -7.13 -0.17 9.49
C ASP A 28 -5.94 -1.09 9.75
N ALA A 29 -4.94 -0.56 10.47
CA ALA A 29 -3.72 -1.30 10.78
C ALA A 29 -3.99 -2.60 11.55
N GLN A 30 -5.06 -2.66 12.32
CA GLN A 30 -5.41 -3.85 13.10
C GLN A 30 -5.95 -4.99 12.23
N LEU A 31 -6.40 -4.68 11.02
CA LEU A 31 -6.92 -5.66 10.08
C LEU A 31 -5.87 -6.19 9.11
N VAL A 32 -4.64 -5.67 9.21
CA VAL A 32 -3.54 -6.09 8.32
C VAL A 32 -3.06 -7.48 8.74
N ARG A 33 -3.31 -8.48 7.88
CA ARG A 33 -2.92 -9.88 8.12
C ARG A 33 -2.45 -10.49 6.81
N PRO A 34 -1.15 -10.55 6.56
CA PRO A 34 -0.66 -11.23 5.35
C PRO A 34 -0.95 -12.74 5.43
N ALA A 35 -1.34 -13.31 4.30
CA ALA A 35 -1.48 -14.75 4.15
C ALA A 35 -0.21 -15.35 3.56
N ALA A 36 -0.03 -16.66 3.66
CA ALA A 36 1.14 -17.33 3.13
C ALA A 36 1.27 -17.10 1.61
N GLY A 37 2.45 -16.64 1.17
CA GLY A 37 2.73 -16.35 -0.23
C GLY A 37 2.04 -15.12 -0.78
N LYS A 38 1.42 -14.32 0.07
CA LYS A 38 0.71 -13.09 -0.33
C LYS A 38 1.15 -11.92 0.54
N VAL A 39 0.88 -10.71 0.05
CA VAL A 39 1.14 -9.49 0.81
C VAL A 39 -0.17 -8.94 1.36
N ALA A 40 -0.06 -8.16 2.44
CA ALA A 40 -1.13 -7.28 2.90
C ALA A 40 -0.67 -5.85 2.68
N VAL A 41 -1.60 -4.98 2.31
CA VAL A 41 -1.30 -3.56 2.08
C VAL A 41 -2.11 -2.72 3.04
N PHE A 42 -1.41 -1.82 3.74
CA PHE A 42 -2.03 -0.82 4.58
C PHE A 42 -1.86 0.55 3.93
N ILE A 43 -2.95 1.28 3.78
CA ILE A 43 -2.93 2.66 3.29
C ILE A 43 -2.86 3.57 4.49
N GLU A 44 -1.72 4.25 4.68
CA GLU A 44 -1.55 5.19 5.79
C GLU A 44 -2.45 6.40 5.60
N PRO A 45 -2.84 7.08 6.70
CA PRO A 45 -3.49 8.37 6.57
C PRO A 45 -2.62 9.31 5.74
N PRO A 46 -3.16 9.98 4.72
CA PRO A 46 -2.34 10.78 3.83
C PRO A 46 -1.85 12.06 4.51
N THR A 47 -0.67 12.53 4.10
CA THR A 47 -0.25 13.89 4.38
C THR A 47 -0.94 14.78 3.37
N VAL A 48 -1.59 15.85 3.82
CA VAL A 48 -2.35 16.73 2.94
C VAL A 48 -1.78 18.14 3.01
N GLU A 49 -1.47 18.70 1.86
CA GLU A 49 -1.02 20.07 1.75
C GLU A 49 -2.08 20.91 1.04
N TRP A 50 -2.24 22.16 1.48
CA TRP A 50 -3.14 23.12 0.84
C TRP A 50 -2.29 24.21 0.21
N PRO A 51 -2.02 24.11 -1.10
CA PRO A 51 -1.30 25.17 -1.80
C PRO A 51 -2.13 26.45 -1.80
N SER A 52 -1.48 27.61 -1.93
CA SER A 52 -2.17 28.90 -1.95
C SER A 52 -3.22 29.00 -3.05
N TRP A 53 -3.07 28.19 -4.08
CA TRP A 53 -3.96 28.15 -5.25
C TRP A 53 -4.34 26.71 -5.52
N GLY A 54 -5.63 26.42 -5.56
CA GLY A 54 -6.15 25.13 -5.98
C GLY A 54 -6.57 24.22 -4.83
N PRO A 55 -6.96 22.98 -5.17
CA PRO A 55 -7.49 22.02 -4.21
C PRO A 55 -6.39 21.43 -3.32
N PRO A 56 -6.76 20.78 -2.21
CA PRO A 56 -5.80 20.07 -1.37
C PRO A 56 -5.07 18.96 -2.15
N GLU A 57 -3.80 18.77 -1.82
CA GLU A 57 -2.93 17.76 -2.45
C GLU A 57 -2.56 16.69 -1.42
N PRO A 58 -3.21 15.52 -1.46
CA PRO A 58 -2.81 14.42 -0.59
C PRO A 58 -1.59 13.70 -1.13
N VAL A 59 -0.70 13.32 -0.23
CA VAL A 59 0.44 12.43 -0.55
C VAL A 59 0.15 11.10 0.13
N TRP A 60 0.10 10.05 -0.67
CA TRP A 60 -0.24 8.71 -0.21
C TRP A 60 0.99 7.88 0.07
N THR A 61 0.98 7.18 1.20
CA THR A 61 2.01 6.24 1.59
C THR A 61 1.35 4.90 1.90
N LEU A 62 1.97 3.84 1.39
CA LEU A 62 1.49 2.47 1.58
C LEU A 62 2.52 1.68 2.37
N ASP A 63 2.07 0.75 3.19
CA ASP A 63 2.92 -0.27 3.76
C ASP A 63 2.56 -1.61 3.11
N VAL A 64 3.52 -2.24 2.45
CA VAL A 64 3.36 -3.55 1.85
C VAL A 64 4.06 -4.56 2.74
N ILE A 65 3.29 -5.46 3.33
CA ILE A 65 3.71 -6.31 4.44
C ILE A 65 3.55 -7.77 4.04
N ALA A 66 4.51 -8.60 4.39
CA ALA A 66 4.43 -10.03 4.04
C ALA A 66 5.02 -10.92 5.10
N GLY A 67 4.65 -12.19 5.02
CA GLY A 67 5.24 -13.27 5.79
C GLY A 67 4.71 -13.41 7.21
N THR A 68 5.41 -14.24 7.95
CA THR A 68 5.25 -14.43 9.38
C THR A 68 6.63 -14.27 9.99
N PRO A 69 6.77 -14.15 11.33
CA PRO A 69 8.09 -14.08 11.94
C PRO A 69 9.01 -15.25 11.56
N ALA A 70 8.44 -16.40 11.21
CA ALA A 70 9.21 -17.60 10.83
C ALA A 70 9.60 -17.62 9.34
N THR A 71 8.97 -16.81 8.48
CA THR A 71 9.16 -16.85 7.03
C THR A 71 9.71 -15.54 6.45
N GLN A 72 10.40 -14.74 7.26
CA GLN A 72 10.90 -13.44 6.85
C GLN A 72 11.82 -13.46 5.62
N PRO A 73 12.74 -14.44 5.45
CA PRO A 73 13.62 -14.41 4.28
C PRO A 73 12.86 -14.50 2.94
N SER A 74 11.77 -15.26 2.87
CA SER A 74 10.97 -15.37 1.64
C SER A 74 9.92 -14.27 1.52
N ALA A 75 9.57 -13.62 2.63
CA ALA A 75 8.58 -12.55 2.63
C ALA A 75 9.01 -11.35 1.79
N VAL A 76 10.30 -11.02 1.81
CA VAL A 76 10.83 -9.90 1.02
C VAL A 76 10.61 -10.15 -0.48
N ASP A 77 10.78 -11.39 -0.94
CA ASP A 77 10.54 -11.74 -2.34
C ASP A 77 9.08 -11.52 -2.72
N ASP A 78 8.14 -11.84 -1.83
CA ASP A 78 6.72 -11.60 -2.07
C ASP A 78 6.42 -10.10 -2.20
N ILE A 79 7.05 -9.29 -1.34
CA ILE A 79 6.91 -7.83 -1.40
C ILE A 79 7.46 -7.28 -2.71
N LEU A 80 8.65 -7.72 -3.09
CA LEU A 80 9.29 -7.23 -4.32
C LEU A 80 8.46 -7.61 -5.56
N ALA A 81 7.87 -8.81 -5.57
CA ALA A 81 6.98 -9.22 -6.64
C ALA A 81 5.73 -8.33 -6.71
N ALA A 82 5.18 -7.95 -5.56
CA ALA A 82 4.04 -7.04 -5.50
C ALA A 82 4.41 -5.64 -6.03
N LEU A 83 5.58 -5.14 -5.65
CA LEU A 83 6.06 -3.83 -6.12
C LEU A 83 6.26 -3.84 -7.64
N ASP A 84 6.85 -4.90 -8.20
CA ASP A 84 7.00 -5.05 -9.64
C ASP A 84 5.64 -5.07 -10.35
N ARG A 85 4.67 -5.76 -9.77
CA ARG A 85 3.31 -5.81 -10.33
C ARG A 85 2.68 -4.42 -10.36
N LEU A 86 2.81 -3.64 -9.26
CA LEU A 86 2.26 -2.29 -9.19
C LEU A 86 2.90 -1.39 -10.25
N ALA A 87 4.21 -1.47 -10.42
CA ALA A 87 4.91 -0.69 -11.44
C ALA A 87 4.45 -1.09 -12.85
N ASP A 88 4.34 -2.39 -13.13
CA ASP A 88 3.90 -2.89 -14.43
C ASP A 88 2.45 -2.46 -14.75
N LYS A 89 1.62 -2.35 -13.74
CA LYS A 89 0.23 -1.89 -13.92
C LYS A 89 0.09 -0.37 -13.98
N GLY A 90 1.19 0.36 -13.85
CA GLY A 90 1.19 1.80 -14.04
C GLY A 90 0.93 2.64 -12.80
N LEU A 91 1.03 2.05 -11.61
CA LEU A 91 0.94 2.86 -10.38
C LEU A 91 2.15 3.79 -10.29
N ASN A 92 1.90 5.06 -10.01
CA ASN A 92 2.94 6.08 -10.01
C ASN A 92 3.74 6.04 -8.71
N LEU A 93 4.68 5.11 -8.65
CA LEU A 93 5.55 4.91 -7.48
C LEU A 93 6.66 5.95 -7.48
N GLN A 94 6.91 6.54 -6.31
CA GLN A 94 8.06 7.43 -6.13
C GLN A 94 9.25 6.67 -5.55
N LYS A 95 9.03 5.95 -4.44
CA LYS A 95 10.10 5.31 -3.68
C LYS A 95 9.52 4.21 -2.80
N ALA A 96 10.28 3.14 -2.60
CA ALA A 96 9.98 2.10 -1.64
C ALA A 96 11.18 1.89 -0.73
N THR A 97 10.97 1.91 0.57
CA THR A 97 12.03 1.80 1.56
C THR A 97 11.74 0.63 2.49
N PRO A 98 12.73 -0.25 2.75
CA PRO A 98 12.53 -1.34 3.71
C PRO A 98 12.14 -0.80 5.09
N ALA A 99 11.19 -1.47 5.72
CA ALA A 99 10.66 -1.10 7.02
C ALA A 99 10.28 -2.35 7.80
N SER A 100 9.86 -2.17 9.04
CA SER A 100 9.35 -3.25 9.86
C SER A 100 7.91 -2.93 10.24
N TRP A 101 7.09 -3.98 10.31
CA TRP A 101 5.71 -3.85 10.73
C TRP A 101 5.50 -4.66 12.00
N SER A 102 5.14 -3.99 13.09
CA SER A 102 4.83 -4.67 14.34
C SER A 102 3.34 -4.94 14.44
N LEU A 103 3.00 -6.20 14.61
CA LEU A 103 1.62 -6.64 14.69
C LEU A 103 1.37 -7.28 16.04
N ALA A 104 0.43 -6.73 16.81
CA ALA A 104 0.12 -7.20 18.15
C ALA A 104 -0.25 -8.69 18.13
N GLY A 105 0.39 -9.48 18.99
CA GLY A 105 0.15 -10.92 19.09
C GLY A 105 0.82 -11.77 18.02
N VAL A 106 1.49 -11.17 17.05
CA VAL A 106 2.15 -11.88 15.94
C VAL A 106 3.65 -11.66 15.94
N GLY A 107 4.10 -10.44 16.18
CA GLY A 107 5.50 -10.05 16.16
C GLY A 107 5.80 -9.06 15.05
N THR A 108 7.09 -9.01 14.67
CA THR A 108 7.56 -8.07 13.65
C THR A 108 7.63 -8.76 12.30
N LEU A 109 7.05 -8.13 11.29
CA LEU A 109 7.01 -8.62 9.92
C LEU A 109 7.81 -7.73 8.99
N ALA A 110 8.29 -8.30 7.88
CA ALA A 110 8.94 -7.54 6.82
C ALA A 110 7.92 -6.64 6.15
N ALA A 111 8.34 -5.43 5.81
CA ALA A 111 7.50 -4.46 5.11
C ALA A 111 8.35 -3.56 4.23
N TYR A 112 7.72 -2.95 3.24
CA TYR A 112 8.26 -1.81 2.51
C TYR A 112 7.28 -0.66 2.64
N GLN A 113 7.80 0.51 2.99
CA GLN A 113 7.02 1.74 2.97
C GLN A 113 7.15 2.36 1.58
N VAL A 114 6.03 2.53 0.92
CA VAL A 114 5.98 2.99 -0.47
C VAL A 114 5.33 4.37 -0.52
N THR A 115 6.08 5.34 -1.02
CA THR A 115 5.57 6.69 -1.25
C THR A 115 5.15 6.80 -2.71
N LEU A 116 3.95 7.32 -2.94
CA LEU A 116 3.41 7.52 -4.28
C LEU A 116 3.60 8.97 -4.72
N ASN A 117 3.83 9.16 -6.02
CA ASN A 117 3.68 10.47 -6.63
C ASN A 117 2.20 10.83 -6.69
N ALA A 118 1.87 12.01 -7.17
CA ALA A 118 0.50 12.43 -7.32
C ALA A 118 -0.29 11.38 -8.11
N LEU A 119 -1.44 10.98 -7.57
CA LEU A 119 -2.27 9.97 -8.22
C LEU A 119 -3.08 10.60 -9.34
N GLU A 120 -3.04 9.95 -10.51
CA GLU A 120 -3.94 10.25 -11.60
C GLU A 120 -5.08 9.23 -11.54
N ILE A 121 -6.07 9.55 -10.70
CA ILE A 121 -7.26 8.72 -10.59
C ILE A 121 -8.33 9.36 -11.46
N GLU A 122 -8.74 8.63 -12.51
CA GLU A 122 -9.81 9.10 -13.37
C GLU A 122 -11.14 9.05 -12.64
N GLU A 123 -11.86 10.19 -12.66
CA GLU A 123 -13.22 10.21 -12.21
C GLU A 123 -14.08 9.56 -13.30
N THR A 124 -14.74 8.48 -12.93
CA THR A 124 -15.76 7.89 -13.77
C THR A 124 -17.07 8.59 -13.45
N GLU A 125 -17.52 9.36 -14.38
CA GLU A 125 -18.84 9.97 -14.28
C GLU A 125 -19.95 8.97 -14.53
#